data_cf36021c0ea47e65c6e4b057243c0f9e
#
_entry.id   cf36021c0ea47e65c6e4b057243c0f9e
#
_cell.length_a   1.000
_cell.length_b   1.000
_cell.length_c   1.000
_cell.angle_alpha   90.00
_cell.angle_beta   90.00
_cell.angle_gamma   90.00
#
_symmetry.space_group_name_H-M   'P 1'
#
loop_
_entity.id
_entity.type
_entity.pdbx_description
1 polymer ?
#
loop_
_entity_poly.entity_id
_entity_poly.type
_entity_poly.pdbx_seq_one_letter_code
_entity_poly.pdbx_strand_id
1 'polypeptide(L)'
;MLIYLDNCCYNRPFDEPSQVRIVNEANAKMAIQRAIANGKLDLVISYILYSENKRGPNAMAKDYNLDFMKKYHKIYVGTDKLDSFQPLITEIMATGIKSADATHIACAISAGCDYLITTDDRMLKFKDERIKIITPTDMAYITEV
;
A
#
# COMPACT_ATOMS: atom_id res chain seq x y z
N MET A 1 11.35 0.67 9.99
CA MET A 1 10.82 1.46 8.87
C MET A 1 9.34 1.11 8.68
N LEU A 2 8.48 2.10 8.70
CA LEU A 2 7.02 1.91 8.66
C LEU A 2 6.52 2.14 7.23
N ILE A 3 5.79 1.17 6.69
CA ILE A 3 5.35 1.22 5.29
C ILE A 3 3.84 0.96 5.17
N TYR A 4 3.26 1.55 4.13
CA TYR A 4 1.89 1.32 3.69
C TYR A 4 1.93 0.69 2.30
N LEU A 5 1.36 -0.48 2.16
CA LEU A 5 1.38 -1.24 0.91
C LEU A 5 0.01 -1.14 0.25
N ASP A 6 -0.05 -0.48 -0.92
CA ASP A 6 -1.29 -0.32 -1.67
C ASP A 6 -1.81 -1.67 -2.17
N ASN A 7 -3.12 -1.76 -2.36
CA ASN A 7 -3.80 -3.00 -2.70
C ASN A 7 -3.29 -3.61 -4.02
N CYS A 8 -2.94 -2.80 -4.99
CA CYS A 8 -2.35 -3.29 -6.24
C CYS A 8 -1.06 -4.08 -6.00
N CYS A 9 -0.31 -3.75 -4.95
CA CYS A 9 0.90 -4.48 -4.59
C CYS A 9 0.57 -5.85 -3.98
N TYR A 10 -0.50 -5.97 -3.20
CA TYR A 10 -0.94 -7.26 -2.68
C TYR A 10 -1.41 -8.19 -3.79
N ASN A 11 -2.08 -7.63 -4.80
CA ASN A 11 -2.63 -8.42 -5.90
C ASN A 11 -1.62 -8.76 -6.98
N ARG A 12 -0.52 -8.01 -7.08
CA ARG A 12 0.44 -8.13 -8.19
C ARG A 12 0.96 -9.54 -8.44
N PRO A 13 1.25 -10.38 -7.42
CA PRO A 13 1.69 -11.75 -7.67
C PRO A 13 0.66 -12.65 -8.36
N PHE A 14 -0.62 -12.25 -8.39
CA PHE A 14 -1.72 -12.99 -8.99
C PHE A 14 -2.12 -12.43 -10.36
N ASP A 15 -1.45 -11.37 -10.84
CA ASP A 15 -1.72 -10.76 -12.13
C ASP A 15 -1.07 -11.57 -13.27
N GLU A 16 -1.49 -11.26 -14.52
CA GLU A 16 -0.96 -11.91 -15.71
C GLU A 16 0.57 -11.68 -15.83
N PRO A 17 1.40 -12.74 -15.86
CA PRO A 17 2.85 -12.59 -15.84
C PRO A 17 3.47 -12.32 -17.22
N SER A 18 2.67 -11.99 -18.25
CA SER A 18 3.17 -11.78 -19.62
C SER A 18 4.01 -10.51 -19.80
N GLN A 19 3.89 -9.53 -18.87
CA GLN A 19 4.64 -8.28 -18.93
C GLN A 19 5.84 -8.33 -17.99
N VAL A 20 7.00 -7.88 -18.48
CA VAL A 20 8.23 -7.85 -17.66
C VAL A 20 8.04 -7.00 -16.40
N ARG A 21 7.38 -5.83 -16.53
CA ARG A 21 7.08 -4.97 -15.38
C ARG A 21 6.31 -5.73 -14.30
N ILE A 22 5.28 -6.49 -14.68
CA ILE A 22 4.44 -7.26 -13.74
C ILE A 22 5.28 -8.33 -13.05
N VAL A 23 6.14 -9.03 -13.78
CA VAL A 23 7.02 -10.06 -13.20
C VAL A 23 7.98 -9.45 -12.18
N ASN A 24 8.62 -8.32 -12.54
CA ASN A 24 9.55 -7.64 -11.64
C ASN A 24 8.86 -7.12 -10.39
N GLU A 25 7.68 -6.55 -10.53
CA GLU A 25 6.90 -6.07 -9.40
C GLU A 25 6.44 -7.21 -8.49
N ALA A 26 6.06 -8.36 -9.07
CA ALA A 26 5.69 -9.54 -8.30
C ALA A 26 6.87 -10.07 -7.48
N ASN A 27 8.05 -10.12 -8.06
CA ASN A 27 9.27 -10.53 -7.35
C ASN A 27 9.62 -9.56 -6.23
N ALA A 28 9.55 -8.26 -6.49
CA ALA A 28 9.79 -7.23 -5.50
C ALA A 28 8.76 -7.31 -4.37
N LYS A 29 7.50 -7.53 -4.71
CA LYS A 29 6.41 -7.71 -3.75
C LYS A 29 6.69 -8.87 -2.80
N MET A 30 7.15 -10.01 -3.33
CA MET A 30 7.47 -11.17 -2.50
C MET A 30 8.64 -10.86 -1.55
N ALA A 31 9.65 -10.12 -2.03
CA ALA A 31 10.76 -9.69 -1.19
C ALA A 31 10.29 -8.77 -0.04
N ILE A 32 9.38 -7.85 -0.32
CA ILE A 32 8.80 -6.96 0.68
C ILE A 32 8.01 -7.76 1.71
N GLN A 33 7.19 -8.71 1.28
CA GLN A 33 6.43 -9.57 2.19
C GLN A 33 7.35 -10.37 3.11
N ARG A 34 8.46 -10.89 2.59
CA ARG A 34 9.45 -11.58 3.43
C ARG A 34 10.07 -10.63 4.45
N ALA A 35 10.38 -9.40 4.07
CA ALA A 35 10.93 -8.41 4.98
C ALA A 35 9.94 -8.05 6.10
N ILE A 36 8.66 -7.97 5.77
CA ILE A 36 7.60 -7.74 6.77
C ILE A 36 7.52 -8.94 7.72
N ALA A 37 7.49 -10.16 7.18
CA ALA A 37 7.40 -11.38 7.98
C ALA A 37 8.61 -11.56 8.90
N ASN A 38 9.78 -11.10 8.47
CA ASN A 38 11.03 -11.17 9.24
C ASN A 38 11.22 -10.02 10.23
N GLY A 39 10.28 -9.07 10.27
CA GLY A 39 10.36 -7.94 11.18
C GLY A 39 11.27 -6.80 10.74
N LYS A 40 11.78 -6.83 9.52
CA LYS A 40 12.60 -5.74 8.98
C LYS A 40 11.77 -4.51 8.61
N LEU A 41 10.53 -4.73 8.18
CA LEU A 41 9.58 -3.68 7.84
C LEU A 41 8.34 -3.83 8.69
N ASP A 42 7.78 -2.71 9.14
CA ASP A 42 6.53 -2.67 9.90
C ASP A 42 5.39 -2.25 8.98
N LEU A 43 4.32 -3.02 8.98
CA LEU A 43 3.21 -2.84 8.04
C LEU A 43 2.06 -2.06 8.67
N VAL A 44 1.61 -1.03 7.94
CA VAL A 44 0.37 -0.30 8.24
C VAL A 44 -0.71 -0.77 7.27
N ILE A 45 -1.87 -1.08 7.80
CA ILE A 45 -3.05 -1.41 7.00
C ILE A 45 -4.18 -0.45 7.37
N SER A 46 -5.22 -0.42 6.55
CA SER A 46 -6.36 0.48 6.76
C SER A 46 -7.68 -0.19 6.39
N TYR A 47 -8.77 0.40 6.87
CA TYR A 47 -10.12 -0.06 6.54
C TYR A 47 -10.37 -0.06 5.03
N ILE A 48 -9.80 0.92 4.29
CA ILE A 48 -10.01 1.01 2.84
C ILE A 48 -9.30 -0.12 2.10
N LEU A 49 -8.12 -0.55 2.55
CA LEU A 49 -7.45 -1.74 2.00
C LEU A 49 -8.31 -2.98 2.15
N TYR A 50 -8.89 -3.19 3.32
CA TYR A 50 -9.82 -4.30 3.56
C TYR A 50 -11.02 -4.24 2.63
N SER A 51 -11.64 -3.07 2.53
CA SER A 51 -12.83 -2.87 1.70
C SER A 51 -12.55 -3.16 0.24
N GLU A 52 -11.43 -2.64 -0.30
CA GLU A 52 -11.05 -2.87 -1.69
C GLU A 52 -10.69 -4.33 -1.95
N ASN A 53 -9.96 -4.96 -1.03
CA ASN A 53 -9.55 -6.35 -1.19
C ASN A 53 -10.75 -7.30 -1.21
N LYS A 54 -11.77 -7.03 -0.39
CA LYS A 54 -13.00 -7.83 -0.35
C LYS A 54 -13.78 -7.77 -1.67
N ARG A 55 -13.62 -6.70 -2.45
CA ARG A 55 -14.29 -6.51 -3.74
C ARG A 55 -13.52 -7.12 -4.92
N GLY A 56 -12.31 -7.62 -4.68
CA GLY A 56 -11.50 -8.20 -5.73
C GLY A 56 -12.10 -9.51 -6.27
N PRO A 57 -11.91 -9.80 -7.57
CA PRO A 57 -12.53 -10.96 -8.21
C PRO A 57 -11.86 -12.31 -7.88
N ASN A 58 -10.60 -12.30 -7.46
CA ASN A 58 -9.85 -13.52 -7.18
C ASN A 58 -9.99 -13.91 -5.71
N ALA A 59 -10.78 -14.95 -5.43
CA ALA A 59 -11.06 -15.39 -4.07
C ALA A 59 -9.80 -15.87 -3.34
N MET A 60 -8.90 -16.57 -4.02
CA MET A 60 -7.65 -17.05 -3.43
C MET A 60 -6.74 -15.89 -3.03
N ALA A 61 -6.58 -14.90 -3.92
CA ALA A 61 -5.79 -13.71 -3.64
C ALA A 61 -6.38 -12.92 -2.47
N LYS A 62 -7.71 -12.79 -2.45
CA LYS A 62 -8.43 -12.10 -1.37
C LYS A 62 -8.14 -12.72 -0.02
N ASP A 63 -8.30 -14.02 0.11
CA ASP A 63 -8.08 -14.73 1.37
C ASP A 63 -6.61 -14.64 1.80
N TYR A 64 -5.68 -14.83 0.87
CA TYR A 64 -4.26 -14.72 1.14
C TYR A 64 -3.89 -13.33 1.64
N ASN A 65 -4.38 -12.30 0.97
CA ASN A 65 -4.07 -10.91 1.32
C ASN A 65 -4.64 -10.53 2.69
N LEU A 66 -5.89 -10.92 2.97
CA LEU A 66 -6.52 -10.66 4.26
C LEU A 66 -5.78 -11.36 5.41
N ASP A 67 -5.40 -12.62 5.21
CA ASP A 67 -4.66 -13.38 6.21
C ASP A 67 -3.29 -12.75 6.48
N PHE A 68 -2.60 -12.32 5.42
CA PHE A 68 -1.31 -11.65 5.55
C PHE A 68 -1.45 -10.34 6.34
N MET A 69 -2.44 -9.52 6.00
CA MET A 69 -2.70 -8.27 6.70
C MET A 69 -2.97 -8.49 8.18
N LYS A 70 -3.83 -9.46 8.50
CA LYS A 70 -4.18 -9.77 9.89
C LYS A 70 -2.98 -10.25 10.69
N LYS A 71 -2.14 -11.09 10.08
CA LYS A 71 -1.02 -11.70 10.78
C LYS A 71 0.12 -10.72 11.02
N TYR A 72 0.42 -9.84 10.08
CA TYR A 72 1.65 -9.08 10.10
C TYR A 72 1.51 -7.58 10.29
N HIS A 73 0.30 -7.02 10.36
CA HIS A 73 0.17 -5.57 10.56
C HIS A 73 0.64 -5.16 11.95
N LYS A 74 1.25 -3.98 12.02
CA LYS A 74 1.60 -3.34 13.27
C LYS A 74 0.59 -2.27 13.66
N ILE A 75 0.08 -1.53 12.66
CA ILE A 75 -0.89 -0.45 12.86
C ILE A 75 -2.08 -0.67 11.93
N TYR A 76 -3.28 -0.53 12.47
CA TYR A 76 -4.52 -0.53 11.70
C TYR A 76 -5.18 0.85 11.80
N VAL A 77 -5.43 1.48 10.64
CA VAL A 77 -6.13 2.76 10.55
C VAL A 77 -7.60 2.49 10.26
N GLY A 78 -8.45 2.71 11.26
CA GLY A 78 -9.88 2.46 11.17
C GLY A 78 -10.72 3.67 10.80
N THR A 79 -12.02 3.44 10.63
CA THR A 79 -12.98 4.49 10.29
C THR A 79 -13.21 5.50 11.41
N ASP A 80 -12.86 5.17 12.64
CA ASP A 80 -12.98 6.04 13.79
C ASP A 80 -12.21 7.36 13.65
N LYS A 81 -11.18 7.36 12.80
CA LYS A 81 -10.35 8.53 12.56
C LYS A 81 -10.70 9.27 11.27
N LEU A 82 -11.71 8.80 10.54
CA LEU A 82 -12.05 9.33 9.21
C LEU A 82 -12.34 10.83 9.24
N ASP A 83 -13.09 11.29 10.25
CA ASP A 83 -13.42 12.71 10.35
C ASP A 83 -12.19 13.59 10.52
N SER A 84 -11.19 13.11 11.25
CA SER A 84 -9.94 13.84 11.47
C SER A 84 -9.07 13.89 10.19
N PHE A 85 -9.24 12.94 9.27
CA PHE A 85 -8.50 12.90 8.00
C PHE A 85 -9.18 13.70 6.89
N GLN A 86 -10.44 14.04 7.02
CA GLN A 86 -11.23 14.61 5.95
C GLN A 86 -10.59 15.88 5.35
N PRO A 87 -10.06 16.82 6.14
CA PRO A 87 -9.34 17.95 5.58
C PRO A 87 -8.13 17.56 4.74
N LEU A 88 -7.37 16.55 5.18
CA LEU A 88 -6.21 16.06 4.46
C LEU A 88 -6.61 15.37 3.15
N ILE A 89 -7.66 14.55 3.18
CA ILE A 89 -8.17 13.90 1.98
C ILE A 89 -8.59 14.96 0.93
N THR A 90 -9.30 15.99 1.36
CA THR A 90 -9.75 17.08 0.50
C THR A 90 -8.56 17.82 -0.11
N GLU A 91 -7.54 18.10 0.70
CA GLU A 91 -6.30 18.75 0.25
C GLU A 91 -5.62 17.91 -0.85
N ILE A 92 -5.50 16.61 -0.65
CA ILE A 92 -4.86 15.71 -1.61
C ILE A 92 -5.70 15.62 -2.89
N MET A 93 -7.01 15.50 -2.79
CA MET A 93 -7.91 15.44 -3.93
C MET A 93 -7.81 16.71 -4.79
N ALA A 94 -7.54 17.85 -4.18
CA ALA A 94 -7.41 19.13 -4.89
C ALA A 94 -6.22 19.12 -5.86
N THR A 95 -5.26 18.21 -5.69
CA THR A 95 -4.12 18.05 -6.61
C THR A 95 -4.44 17.17 -7.81
N GLY A 96 -5.65 16.61 -7.90
CA GLY A 96 -6.08 15.74 -8.99
C GLY A 96 -6.10 14.25 -8.64
N ILE A 97 -5.86 13.89 -7.41
CA ILE A 97 -5.89 12.50 -6.93
C ILE A 97 -7.32 12.08 -6.64
N LYS A 98 -7.72 10.87 -7.05
CA LYS A 98 -9.05 10.33 -6.81
C LYS A 98 -9.29 10.09 -5.31
N SER A 99 -10.56 10.10 -4.91
CA SER A 99 -10.97 9.96 -3.51
C SER A 99 -10.38 8.72 -2.82
N ALA A 100 -10.44 7.56 -3.46
CA ALA A 100 -9.91 6.33 -2.86
C ALA A 100 -8.39 6.41 -2.65
N ASP A 101 -7.66 6.87 -3.66
CA ASP A 101 -6.20 7.03 -3.59
C ASP A 101 -5.81 8.09 -2.56
N ALA A 102 -6.54 9.20 -2.51
CA ALA A 102 -6.33 10.25 -1.51
C ALA A 102 -6.53 9.71 -0.09
N THR A 103 -7.50 8.82 0.09
CA THR A 103 -7.77 8.19 1.39
C THR A 103 -6.59 7.28 1.80
N HIS A 104 -6.05 6.49 0.87
CA HIS A 104 -4.86 5.68 1.15
C HIS A 104 -3.68 6.55 1.58
N ILE A 105 -3.44 7.63 0.85
CA ILE A 105 -2.33 8.55 1.16
C ILE A 105 -2.54 9.19 2.54
N ALA A 106 -3.75 9.63 2.83
CA ALA A 106 -4.07 10.23 4.13
C ALA A 106 -3.89 9.23 5.29
N CYS A 107 -4.30 7.98 5.10
CA CYS A 107 -4.08 6.93 6.10
C CYS A 107 -2.59 6.71 6.35
N ALA A 108 -1.79 6.65 5.29
CA ALA A 108 -0.34 6.44 5.41
C ALA A 108 0.34 7.63 6.12
N ILE A 109 -0.02 8.86 5.77
CA ILE A 109 0.51 10.06 6.41
C ILE A 109 0.14 10.08 7.90
N SER A 110 -1.12 9.81 8.20
CA SER A 110 -1.63 9.86 9.58
C SER A 110 -0.99 8.81 10.49
N ALA A 111 -0.64 7.67 9.94
CA ALA A 111 0.05 6.61 10.67
C ALA A 111 1.55 6.86 10.82
N GLY A 112 2.09 7.88 10.16
CA GLY A 112 3.52 8.20 10.22
C GLY A 112 4.39 7.29 9.36
N CYS A 113 3.85 6.76 8.24
CA CYS A 113 4.61 5.91 7.36
C CYS A 113 5.77 6.65 6.70
N ASP A 114 6.89 5.95 6.57
CA ASP A 114 8.05 6.44 5.81
C ASP A 114 7.78 6.34 4.31
N TYR A 115 7.13 5.26 3.88
CA TYR A 115 6.85 5.00 2.47
C TYR A 115 5.44 4.49 2.25
N LEU A 116 4.83 4.93 1.16
CA LEU A 116 3.66 4.29 0.56
C LEU A 116 4.13 3.62 -0.73
N ILE A 117 3.82 2.34 -0.89
CA ILE A 117 4.31 1.53 -2.00
C ILE A 117 3.15 1.22 -2.93
N THR A 118 3.28 1.60 -4.19
CA THR A 118 2.21 1.44 -5.18
C THR A 118 2.79 1.21 -6.58
N THR A 119 1.98 0.62 -7.45
CA THR A 119 2.28 0.51 -8.88
C THR A 119 1.46 1.49 -9.71
N ASP A 120 0.62 2.30 -9.08
CA ASP A 120 -0.23 3.28 -9.75
C ASP A 120 0.59 4.53 -10.13
N ASP A 121 0.72 4.78 -11.42
CA ASP A 121 1.52 5.88 -11.94
C ASP A 121 0.99 7.25 -11.49
N ARG A 122 -0.32 7.39 -11.28
CA ARG A 122 -0.93 8.65 -10.81
C ARG A 122 -0.52 8.94 -9.38
N MET A 123 -0.54 7.93 -8.51
CA MET A 123 -0.10 8.07 -7.12
C MET A 123 1.39 8.35 -7.05
N LEU A 124 2.19 7.70 -7.90
CA LEU A 124 3.64 7.90 -7.95
C LEU A 124 4.03 9.34 -8.31
N LYS A 125 3.17 10.05 -9.03
CA LYS A 125 3.40 11.46 -9.39
C LYS A 125 3.09 12.43 -8.26
N PHE A 126 2.32 12.01 -7.27
CA PHE A 126 2.01 12.86 -6.12
C PHE A 126 3.26 13.02 -5.25
N LYS A 127 3.65 14.29 -5.01
CA LYS A 127 4.83 14.62 -4.21
C LYS A 127 4.42 15.39 -2.97
N ASP A 128 4.87 14.93 -1.81
CA ASP A 128 4.57 15.54 -0.52
C ASP A 128 5.71 15.24 0.45
N GLU A 129 6.03 16.21 1.30
CA GLU A 129 7.11 16.08 2.26
C GLU A 129 6.81 15.08 3.37
N ARG A 130 5.52 14.84 3.62
CA ARG A 130 5.06 13.97 4.72
C ARG A 130 5.19 12.49 4.42
N ILE A 131 5.33 12.12 3.14
CA ILE A 131 5.42 10.72 2.73
C ILE A 131 6.13 10.59 1.39
N LYS A 132 6.90 9.51 1.24
CA LYS A 132 7.50 9.15 -0.04
C LYS A 132 6.69 8.02 -0.67
N ILE A 133 6.28 8.21 -1.92
CA ILE A 133 5.51 7.21 -2.67
C ILE A 133 6.45 6.60 -3.72
N ILE A 134 6.67 5.28 -3.61
CA ILE A 134 7.64 4.57 -4.44
C ILE A 134 7.06 3.25 -4.96
N THR A 135 7.76 2.65 -5.92
CA THR A 135 7.38 1.36 -6.49
C THR A 135 7.85 0.21 -5.60
N PRO A 136 7.25 -1.00 -5.77
CA PRO A 136 7.76 -2.19 -5.08
C PRO A 136 9.24 -2.47 -5.39
N THR A 137 9.66 -2.25 -6.62
CA THR A 137 11.07 -2.46 -7.02
C THR A 137 12.00 -1.53 -6.25
N ASP A 138 11.64 -0.25 -6.12
CA ASP A 138 12.41 0.71 -5.34
C ASP A 138 12.50 0.30 -3.88
N MET A 139 11.37 -0.13 -3.30
CA MET A 139 11.33 -0.55 -1.89
C MET A 139 12.17 -1.80 -1.65
N ALA A 140 12.12 -2.78 -2.55
CA ALA A 140 12.92 -3.98 -2.45
C ALA A 140 14.41 -3.64 -2.46
N TYR A 141 14.82 -2.71 -3.32
CA TYR A 141 16.20 -2.22 -3.37
C TYR A 141 16.63 -1.56 -2.06
N ILE A 142 15.78 -0.69 -1.51
CA ILE A 142 16.05 -0.02 -0.22
C ILE A 142 16.20 -1.05 0.90
N THR A 143 15.35 -2.08 0.90
CA THR A 143 15.35 -3.09 1.96
C THR A 143 16.60 -3.98 1.93
N GLU A 144 17.16 -4.22 0.75
CA GLU A 144 18.36 -5.01 0.58
C GLU A 144 19.64 -4.27 1.02
N VAL A 145 19.57 -2.96 1.03
CA VAL A 145 20.68 -2.11 1.46
C VAL A 145 20.61 -1.87 2.97
#